data_01f6d46f19ef7419321ddd5fa6ce1622
#
_entry.id   01f6d46f19ef7419321ddd5fa6ce1622
#
_cell.length_a   1.000
_cell.length_b   1.000
_cell.length_c   1.000
_cell.angle_alpha   90.00
_cell.angle_beta   90.00
_cell.angle_gamma   90.00
#
_symmetry.space_group_name_H-M   'P 1'
#
loop_
_entity.id
_entity.type
_entity.pdbx_description
1 polymer ?
#
loop_
_entity_poly.entity_id
_entity_poly.type
_entity_poly.pdbx_seq_one_letter_code
_entity_poly.pdbx_strand_id
1 'polypeptide(L)'
;MSVSLPVKFLSGPNRGSFHPRDGSLFVAGSTGWQTSAVKDGALQRVRFAGKRMGLPVGFRVRPGGMEVTFSQPLDPSTAADPGSYAMKQWNYRYAEAYGSKDWSVADPSREGRDDVVVKAATLQANGRTVFLEIPELKPVMQMELRYNVDSADKGRPIRGSFWGTINAVTARGAEFEVFSFKQKSRREREGKPTHRMTALMSLCC
;
A
#
# COMPACT_ATOMS: atom_id res chain seq x y z
N MET A 1 -1.58 0.81 -5.66
CA MET A 1 -1.54 0.80 -4.17
C MET A 1 -0.18 1.30 -3.72
N SER A 2 -0.17 2.22 -2.78
CA SER A 2 1.05 2.71 -2.13
C SER A 2 0.99 2.36 -0.64
N VAL A 3 2.05 1.77 -0.10
CA VAL A 3 2.15 1.35 1.30
C VAL A 3 3.42 1.95 1.89
N SER A 4 3.31 2.61 3.04
CA SER A 4 4.49 3.13 3.74
C SER A 4 5.29 2.00 4.39
N LEU A 5 6.58 1.93 4.08
CA LEU A 5 7.49 1.07 4.81
C LEU A 5 7.94 1.76 6.11
N PRO A 6 8.13 1.03 7.22
CA PRO A 6 8.60 1.59 8.48
C PRO A 6 10.12 1.88 8.46
N VAL A 7 10.57 2.62 7.47
CA VAL A 7 11.97 2.98 7.25
C VAL A 7 12.10 4.48 7.25
N LYS A 8 13.04 5.00 8.04
CA LYS A 8 13.39 6.42 8.03
C LYS A 8 14.71 6.62 7.28
N PHE A 9 14.70 7.54 6.32
CA PHE A 9 15.89 7.92 5.58
C PHE A 9 16.51 9.19 6.16
N LEU A 10 17.84 9.30 6.03
CA LEU A 10 18.58 10.49 6.50
C LEU A 10 18.43 11.69 5.58
N SER A 11 18.15 11.46 4.31
CA SER A 11 17.86 12.49 3.31
C SER A 11 16.56 12.13 2.59
N GLY A 12 15.95 13.10 1.93
CA GLY A 12 14.75 12.87 1.12
C GLY A 12 15.04 11.87 -0.01
N PRO A 13 14.34 10.72 -0.09
CA PRO A 13 14.63 9.70 -1.09
C PRO A 13 14.27 10.18 -2.50
N ASN A 14 15.24 10.25 -3.39
CA ASN A 14 15.06 10.68 -4.78
C ASN A 14 15.11 9.52 -5.77
N ARG A 15 15.96 8.52 -5.51
CA ARG A 15 16.15 7.35 -6.38
C ARG A 15 16.39 6.11 -5.55
N GLY A 16 15.87 5.00 -6.04
CA GLY A 16 16.13 3.70 -5.45
C GLY A 16 16.40 2.64 -6.51
N SER A 17 17.24 1.67 -6.18
CA SER A 17 17.53 0.52 -7.04
C SER A 17 17.73 -0.72 -6.19
N PHE A 18 17.19 -1.84 -6.67
CA PHE A 18 17.42 -3.13 -6.05
C PHE A 18 18.71 -3.75 -6.56
N HIS A 19 19.54 -4.22 -5.62
CA HIS A 19 20.74 -4.96 -5.95
C HIS A 19 20.38 -6.34 -6.49
N PRO A 20 20.85 -6.74 -7.70
CA PRO A 20 20.35 -7.91 -8.39
C PRO A 20 20.74 -9.25 -7.73
N ARG A 21 21.79 -9.27 -6.91
CA ARG A 21 22.30 -10.51 -6.28
C ARG A 21 21.59 -10.82 -4.95
N ASP A 22 21.30 -9.81 -4.13
CA ASP A 22 20.81 -10.01 -2.76
C ASP A 22 19.47 -9.33 -2.47
N GLY A 23 18.91 -8.59 -3.43
CA GLY A 23 17.63 -7.91 -3.29
C GLY A 23 17.66 -6.72 -2.31
N SER A 24 18.83 -6.25 -1.87
CA SER A 24 18.93 -5.04 -1.07
C SER A 24 18.47 -3.83 -1.88
N LEU A 25 17.71 -2.94 -1.26
CA LEU A 25 17.32 -1.67 -1.85
C LEU A 25 18.35 -0.60 -1.47
N PHE A 26 19.02 -0.03 -2.46
CA PHE A 26 19.84 1.16 -2.29
C PHE A 26 19.01 2.39 -2.61
N VAL A 27 19.03 3.36 -1.71
CA VAL A 27 18.29 4.61 -1.84
C VAL A 27 19.26 5.76 -1.74
N ALA A 28 19.33 6.57 -2.80
CA ALA A 28 20.03 7.84 -2.81
C ALA A 28 19.01 8.97 -2.59
N GLY A 29 19.41 9.96 -1.83
CA GLY A 29 18.57 11.10 -1.52
C GLY A 29 19.36 12.37 -1.28
N SER A 30 18.63 13.48 -1.27
CA SER A 30 19.17 14.81 -0.98
C SER A 30 18.19 15.61 -0.15
N THR A 31 18.66 16.69 0.49
CA THR A 31 17.76 17.74 0.94
C THR A 31 17.13 18.35 -0.29
N GLY A 32 15.84 18.31 -0.33
CA GLY A 32 15.06 18.95 -1.36
C GLY A 32 14.11 19.99 -0.76
N TRP A 33 13.46 20.71 -1.61
CA TRP A 33 12.39 21.61 -1.26
C TRP A 33 11.29 20.89 -0.44
N GLN A 34 10.96 21.44 0.72
CA GLN A 34 9.94 20.91 1.65
C GLN A 34 10.23 19.49 2.21
N THR A 35 11.48 19.08 2.32
CA THR A 35 11.81 17.83 3.02
C THR A 35 12.17 18.10 4.48
N SER A 36 11.82 17.16 5.37
CA SER A 36 12.28 17.10 6.76
C SER A 36 13.60 16.34 6.89
N ALA A 37 14.40 16.31 5.83
CA ALA A 37 15.65 15.57 5.78
C ALA A 37 16.67 16.10 6.80
N VAL A 38 17.32 15.16 7.52
CA VAL A 38 18.33 15.50 8.55
C VAL A 38 19.70 15.74 7.95
N LYS A 39 19.96 15.30 6.72
CA LYS A 39 21.23 15.43 6.01
C LYS A 39 21.03 15.88 4.58
N ASP A 40 21.98 16.65 4.06
CA ASP A 40 21.95 17.19 2.71
C ASP A 40 22.01 16.13 1.62
N GLY A 41 22.63 14.98 1.91
CA GLY A 41 22.64 13.84 1.02
C GLY A 41 22.94 12.56 1.78
N ALA A 42 22.44 11.46 1.27
CA ALA A 42 22.75 10.14 1.79
C ALA A 42 22.59 9.06 0.71
N LEU A 43 23.44 8.04 0.78
CA LEU A 43 23.24 6.76 0.12
C LEU A 43 23.02 5.70 1.22
N GLN A 44 21.86 5.08 1.22
CA GLN A 44 21.45 4.15 2.26
C GLN A 44 21.09 2.80 1.66
N ARG A 45 21.40 1.76 2.39
CA ARG A 45 21.06 0.38 2.03
C ARG A 45 19.99 -0.16 2.97
N VAL A 46 18.88 -0.59 2.42
CA VAL A 46 17.80 -1.28 3.14
C VAL A 46 17.87 -2.77 2.81
N ARG A 47 17.94 -3.61 3.84
CA ARG A 47 17.93 -5.06 3.72
C ARG A 47 16.77 -5.64 4.50
N PHE A 48 16.14 -6.66 3.92
CA PHE A 48 15.20 -7.48 4.67
C PHE A 48 15.99 -8.37 5.67
N ALA A 49 15.71 -8.19 6.95
CA ALA A 49 16.39 -8.88 8.04
C ALA A 49 15.69 -10.19 8.45
N GLY A 50 14.78 -10.72 7.63
CA GLY A 50 14.05 -11.95 7.94
C GLY A 50 12.91 -11.79 8.95
N LYS A 51 12.73 -10.62 9.55
CA LYS A 51 11.60 -10.39 10.45
C LYS A 51 10.30 -10.22 9.67
N ARG A 52 9.26 -10.92 10.10
CA ARG A 52 7.93 -10.77 9.52
C ARG A 52 7.44 -9.32 9.71
N MET A 53 7.03 -8.70 8.62
CA MET A 53 6.37 -7.40 8.65
C MET A 53 4.91 -7.60 8.22
N GLY A 54 3.98 -7.16 9.06
CA GLY A 54 2.56 -7.16 8.71
C GLY A 54 2.24 -5.96 7.83
N LEU A 55 2.18 -6.17 6.52
CA LEU A 55 1.87 -5.12 5.56
C LEU A 55 0.79 -5.60 4.59
N PRO A 56 -0.10 -4.71 4.12
CA PRO A 56 -0.92 -4.99 2.97
C PRO A 56 -0.02 -5.24 1.74
N VAL A 57 -0.24 -6.34 1.06
CA VAL A 57 0.52 -6.73 -0.14
C VAL A 57 -0.33 -6.69 -1.41
N GLY A 58 -1.62 -6.42 -1.28
CA GLY A 58 -2.52 -6.27 -2.40
C GLY A 58 -3.92 -5.85 -1.96
N PHE A 59 -4.65 -5.21 -2.88
CA PHE A 59 -6.08 -5.03 -2.74
C PHE A 59 -6.77 -5.26 -4.08
N ARG A 60 -8.02 -5.71 -4.01
CA ARG A 60 -8.88 -5.94 -5.19
C ARG A 60 -10.25 -5.36 -4.92
N VAL A 61 -10.73 -4.56 -5.87
CA VAL A 61 -12.10 -4.06 -5.84
C VAL A 61 -13.05 -5.18 -6.27
N ARG A 62 -14.12 -5.35 -5.51
CA ARG A 62 -15.17 -6.34 -5.74
C ARG A 62 -16.53 -5.65 -5.73
N PRO A 63 -17.57 -6.27 -6.29
CA PRO A 63 -18.93 -5.78 -6.06
C PRO A 63 -19.23 -5.65 -4.57
N GLY A 64 -19.67 -4.47 -4.15
CA GLY A 64 -20.02 -4.18 -2.76
C GLY A 64 -18.85 -4.00 -1.79
N GLY A 65 -17.60 -3.95 -2.27
CA GLY A 65 -16.47 -3.75 -1.35
C GLY A 65 -15.09 -3.96 -1.95
N MET A 66 -14.15 -4.32 -1.09
CA MET A 66 -12.78 -4.64 -1.50
C MET A 66 -12.17 -5.75 -0.67
N GLU A 67 -11.30 -6.52 -1.29
CA GLU A 67 -10.41 -7.47 -0.62
C GLU A 67 -9.06 -6.81 -0.34
N VAL A 68 -8.56 -6.97 0.87
CA VAL A 68 -7.22 -6.52 1.26
C VAL A 68 -6.43 -7.74 1.73
N THR A 69 -5.29 -8.01 1.09
CA THR A 69 -4.44 -9.15 1.42
C THR A 69 -3.21 -8.67 2.18
N PHE A 70 -2.91 -9.31 3.30
CA PHE A 70 -1.75 -9.03 4.14
C PHE A 70 -0.64 -10.05 3.95
N SER A 71 0.60 -9.66 4.26
CA SER A 71 1.80 -10.47 4.12
C SER A 71 1.88 -11.66 5.09
N GLN A 72 1.06 -11.65 6.16
CA GLN A 72 1.02 -12.68 7.19
C GLN A 72 -0.42 -12.96 7.64
N PRO A 73 -0.68 -14.12 8.29
CA PRO A 73 -1.99 -14.41 8.86
C PRO A 73 -2.39 -13.40 9.93
N LEU A 74 -3.68 -13.10 9.98
CA LEU A 74 -4.30 -12.15 10.90
C LEU A 74 -5.06 -12.86 12.01
N ASP A 75 -5.17 -12.19 13.15
CA ASP A 75 -6.07 -12.60 14.22
C ASP A 75 -7.53 -12.41 13.77
N PRO A 76 -8.36 -13.47 13.83
CA PRO A 76 -9.75 -13.39 13.36
C PRO A 76 -10.60 -12.36 14.08
N SER A 77 -10.35 -12.10 15.36
CA SER A 77 -11.17 -11.20 16.16
C SER A 77 -11.01 -9.76 15.72
N THR A 78 -9.76 -9.32 15.49
CA THR A 78 -9.48 -7.97 15.05
C THR A 78 -9.67 -7.79 13.54
N ALA A 79 -9.38 -8.85 12.76
CA ALA A 79 -9.54 -8.81 11.31
C ALA A 79 -10.99 -8.79 10.84
N ALA A 80 -11.91 -9.39 11.61
CA ALA A 80 -13.35 -9.41 11.32
C ALA A 80 -14.11 -8.22 11.97
N ASP A 81 -13.44 -7.38 12.73
CA ASP A 81 -14.05 -6.18 13.30
C ASP A 81 -14.00 -5.03 12.28
N PRO A 82 -15.16 -4.51 11.79
CA PRO A 82 -15.17 -3.36 10.90
C PRO A 82 -14.57 -2.10 11.54
N GLY A 83 -14.59 -1.97 12.86
CA GLY A 83 -13.96 -0.89 13.61
C GLY A 83 -12.42 -0.88 13.51
N SER A 84 -11.83 -1.98 13.08
CA SER A 84 -10.39 -2.06 12.76
C SER A 84 -10.00 -1.33 11.47
N TYR A 85 -10.98 -0.80 10.72
CA TYR A 85 -10.75 -0.17 9.41
C TYR A 85 -11.44 1.19 9.34
N ALA A 86 -10.74 2.16 8.76
CA ALA A 86 -11.31 3.48 8.46
C ALA A 86 -10.90 3.88 7.05
N MET A 87 -11.86 4.27 6.23
CA MET A 87 -11.60 4.64 4.85
C MET A 87 -11.97 6.08 4.60
N LYS A 88 -11.14 6.77 3.85
CA LYS A 88 -11.40 8.10 3.28
C LYS A 88 -11.22 8.07 1.78
N GLN A 89 -11.96 8.93 1.09
CA GLN A 89 -11.87 9.10 -0.35
C GLN A 89 -11.92 10.56 -0.75
N TRP A 90 -11.30 10.90 -1.87
CA TRP A 90 -11.33 12.25 -2.44
C TRP A 90 -10.92 12.24 -3.90
N ASN A 91 -11.25 13.33 -4.59
CA ASN A 91 -10.75 13.62 -5.91
C ASN A 91 -9.82 14.84 -5.88
N TYR A 92 -9.11 15.07 -6.94
CA TYR A 92 -8.39 16.30 -7.20
C TYR A 92 -8.80 16.85 -8.56
N ARG A 93 -8.55 18.16 -8.76
CA ARG A 93 -8.86 18.86 -9.99
C ARG A 93 -7.60 19.43 -10.57
N TYR A 94 -7.52 19.45 -11.89
CA TYR A 94 -6.49 20.23 -12.55
C TYR A 94 -6.60 21.70 -12.14
N ALA A 95 -5.49 22.31 -11.77
CA ALA A 95 -5.39 23.69 -11.37
C ALA A 95 -4.14 24.31 -11.99
N GLU A 96 -4.20 25.60 -12.31
CA GLU A 96 -3.03 26.34 -12.80
C GLU A 96 -1.97 26.45 -11.71
N ALA A 97 -2.38 26.65 -10.46
CA ALA A 97 -1.50 26.67 -9.30
C ALA A 97 -0.89 25.28 -9.04
N TYR A 98 0.33 25.27 -8.52
CA TYR A 98 1.01 24.04 -8.13
C TYR A 98 0.24 23.29 -7.04
N GLY A 99 -0.09 22.05 -7.36
CA GLY A 99 -0.86 21.17 -6.47
C GLY A 99 -2.37 21.37 -6.59
N SER A 100 -3.10 20.32 -6.25
CA SER A 100 -4.55 20.38 -6.13
C SER A 100 -4.96 20.22 -4.69
N LYS A 101 -6.02 20.91 -4.29
CA LYS A 101 -6.73 20.60 -3.06
C LYS A 101 -7.45 19.26 -3.18
N ASP A 102 -7.73 18.65 -2.05
CA ASP A 102 -8.59 17.48 -1.98
C ASP A 102 -10.05 17.94 -2.11
N TRP A 103 -10.81 17.25 -2.96
CA TRP A 103 -12.20 17.54 -3.23
C TRP A 103 -13.08 16.36 -2.86
N SER A 104 -14.17 16.64 -2.19
CA SER A 104 -15.18 15.65 -1.83
C SER A 104 -15.70 14.92 -3.08
N VAL A 105 -15.93 13.62 -2.95
CA VAL A 105 -16.52 12.78 -3.98
C VAL A 105 -18.05 12.84 -3.91
N ALA A 106 -18.58 13.00 -2.70
CA ALA A 106 -20.03 13.11 -2.46
C ALA A 106 -20.57 14.49 -2.89
N ASP A 107 -19.82 15.55 -2.59
CA ASP A 107 -20.12 16.93 -3.00
C ASP A 107 -18.89 17.55 -3.69
N PRO A 108 -18.83 17.48 -5.03
CA PRO A 108 -17.70 18.02 -5.77
C PRO A 108 -17.43 19.51 -5.59
N SER A 109 -18.35 20.31 -5.06
CA SER A 109 -18.13 21.72 -4.78
C SER A 109 -17.39 21.98 -3.45
N ARG A 110 -17.32 20.99 -2.58
CA ARG A 110 -16.73 21.07 -1.24
C ARG A 110 -15.28 20.58 -1.23
N GLU A 111 -14.40 21.36 -0.62
CA GLU A 111 -13.05 20.92 -0.30
C GLU A 111 -13.06 19.92 0.86
N GLY A 112 -12.18 18.95 0.81
CA GLY A 112 -11.95 17.96 1.85
C GLY A 112 -12.15 16.53 1.38
N ARG A 113 -11.99 15.60 2.33
CA ARG A 113 -12.09 14.16 2.13
C ARG A 113 -13.38 13.66 2.73
N ASP A 114 -14.00 12.68 2.09
CA ASP A 114 -15.19 12.02 2.61
C ASP A 114 -14.79 10.78 3.41
N ASP A 115 -15.43 10.61 4.57
CA ASP A 115 -15.39 9.33 5.27
C ASP A 115 -16.29 8.32 4.57
N VAL A 116 -15.81 7.09 4.45
CA VAL A 116 -16.52 5.98 3.79
C VAL A 116 -16.75 4.87 4.82
N VAL A 117 -18.00 4.49 4.98
CA VAL A 117 -18.39 3.47 5.97
C VAL A 117 -17.93 2.08 5.52
N VAL A 118 -17.15 1.42 6.35
CA VAL A 118 -16.89 -0.03 6.28
C VAL A 118 -17.97 -0.70 7.10
N LYS A 119 -18.94 -1.33 6.43
CA LYS A 119 -20.13 -1.91 7.08
C LYS A 119 -19.82 -3.24 7.77
N ALA A 120 -19.00 -4.06 7.15
CA ALA A 120 -18.58 -5.35 7.67
C ALA A 120 -17.19 -5.71 7.20
N ALA A 121 -16.52 -6.60 7.95
CA ALA A 121 -15.23 -7.16 7.59
C ALA A 121 -15.31 -8.69 7.72
N THR A 122 -14.82 -9.43 6.75
CA THR A 122 -14.81 -10.89 6.74
C THR A 122 -13.43 -11.42 6.40
N LEU A 123 -12.80 -12.11 7.36
CA LEU A 123 -11.53 -12.78 7.12
C LEU A 123 -11.78 -14.04 6.27
N GLN A 124 -11.09 -14.15 5.15
CA GLN A 124 -11.22 -15.29 4.25
C GLN A 124 -10.46 -16.54 4.80
N ALA A 125 -10.77 -17.71 4.26
CA ALA A 125 -10.21 -18.99 4.70
C ALA A 125 -8.67 -19.07 4.64
N ASN A 126 -8.02 -18.27 3.81
CA ASN A 126 -6.55 -18.21 3.74
C ASN A 126 -5.92 -17.49 4.96
N GLY A 127 -6.73 -16.92 5.86
CA GLY A 127 -6.30 -16.24 7.07
C GLY A 127 -5.51 -14.94 6.84
N ARG A 128 -5.45 -14.43 5.61
CA ARG A 128 -4.64 -13.25 5.23
C ARG A 128 -5.41 -12.20 4.46
N THR A 129 -6.51 -12.57 3.86
CA THR A 129 -7.33 -11.68 3.05
C THR A 129 -8.60 -11.34 3.81
N VAL A 130 -8.87 -10.05 3.91
CA VAL A 130 -10.11 -9.54 4.50
C VAL A 130 -10.94 -8.94 3.38
N PHE A 131 -12.19 -9.36 3.29
CA PHE A 131 -13.19 -8.66 2.49
C PHE A 131 -13.85 -7.58 3.36
N LEU A 132 -13.79 -6.34 2.90
CA LEU A 132 -14.44 -5.19 3.51
C LEU A 132 -15.69 -4.86 2.71
N GLU A 133 -16.87 -4.99 3.33
CA GLU A 133 -18.13 -4.58 2.75
C GLU A 133 -18.25 -3.05 2.81
N ILE A 134 -18.28 -2.44 1.63
CA ILE A 134 -18.32 -0.98 1.47
C ILE A 134 -19.40 -0.66 0.42
N PRO A 135 -20.66 -0.47 0.84
CA PRO A 135 -21.79 -0.28 -0.09
C PRO A 135 -21.62 0.94 -1.00
N GLU A 136 -21.01 2.01 -0.48
CA GLU A 136 -20.79 3.28 -1.19
C GLU A 136 -19.45 3.30 -1.96
N LEU A 137 -18.83 2.14 -2.22
CA LEU A 137 -17.61 2.08 -2.99
C LEU A 137 -17.85 2.49 -4.43
N LYS A 138 -17.09 3.47 -4.90
CA LYS A 138 -17.20 4.01 -6.26
C LYS A 138 -15.82 4.40 -6.81
N PRO A 139 -15.71 4.63 -8.12
CA PRO A 139 -14.48 5.13 -8.72
C PRO A 139 -14.07 6.45 -8.09
N VAL A 140 -12.80 6.54 -7.68
CA VAL A 140 -12.22 7.74 -7.05
C VAL A 140 -10.75 7.88 -7.42
N MET A 141 -10.26 9.11 -7.51
CA MET A 141 -8.87 9.38 -7.82
C MET A 141 -7.94 8.96 -6.70
N GLN A 142 -8.37 9.15 -5.43
CA GLN A 142 -7.60 8.76 -4.25
C GLN A 142 -8.49 8.19 -3.16
N MET A 143 -7.99 7.14 -2.55
CA MET A 143 -8.53 6.63 -1.29
C MET A 143 -7.41 6.32 -0.32
N GLU A 144 -7.70 6.45 0.97
CA GLU A 144 -6.87 5.99 2.07
C GLU A 144 -7.65 4.95 2.87
N LEU A 145 -7.07 3.76 3.06
CA LEU A 145 -7.57 2.79 4.03
C LEU A 145 -6.58 2.70 5.19
N ARG A 146 -7.04 3.05 6.39
CA ARG A 146 -6.34 2.83 7.66
C ARG A 146 -6.76 1.47 8.21
N TYR A 147 -5.82 0.77 8.82
CA TYR A 147 -6.07 -0.53 9.42
C TYR A 147 -5.35 -0.64 10.77
N ASN A 148 -6.00 -1.34 11.70
CA ASN A 148 -5.48 -1.66 13.03
C ASN A 148 -5.91 -3.07 13.39
N VAL A 149 -5.17 -4.06 12.91
CA VAL A 149 -5.43 -5.48 13.11
C VAL A 149 -4.26 -6.15 13.79
N ASP A 150 -4.44 -7.34 14.33
CA ASP A 150 -3.37 -8.09 14.95
C ASP A 150 -2.95 -9.28 14.09
N SER A 151 -1.71 -9.76 14.29
CA SER A 151 -1.24 -10.98 13.67
C SER A 151 -1.74 -12.21 14.44
N ALA A 152 -1.98 -13.33 13.72
CA ALA A 152 -2.45 -14.58 14.30
C ALA A 152 -1.48 -15.19 15.33
N ASP A 153 -0.20 -14.82 15.30
CA ASP A 153 0.84 -15.30 16.22
C ASP A 153 0.90 -14.52 17.55
N LYS A 154 -0.19 -13.85 17.91
CA LYS A 154 -0.42 -13.18 19.22
C LYS A 154 0.68 -12.23 19.65
N GLY A 155 0.97 -11.22 18.91
CA GLY A 155 1.90 -10.35 19.58
C GLY A 155 2.29 -9.07 18.89
N ARG A 156 1.86 -8.80 17.69
CA ARG A 156 2.27 -7.58 17.03
C ARG A 156 1.11 -6.94 16.32
N PRO A 157 0.68 -5.77 16.77
CA PRO A 157 -0.31 -5.00 16.06
C PRO A 157 0.23 -4.62 14.67
N ILE A 158 -0.62 -4.80 13.69
CA ILE A 158 -0.39 -4.44 12.30
C ILE A 158 -1.19 -3.18 12.05
N ARG A 159 -0.53 -2.02 12.09
CA ARG A 159 -1.16 -0.71 11.99
C ARG A 159 -0.54 0.08 10.84
N GLY A 160 -1.37 0.81 10.15
CA GLY A 160 -0.92 1.71 9.10
C GLY A 160 -2.02 2.15 8.17
N SER A 161 -1.59 2.70 7.05
CA SER A 161 -2.47 3.10 5.95
C SER A 161 -1.90 2.62 4.63
N PHE A 162 -2.75 2.44 3.66
CA PHE A 162 -2.37 2.42 2.27
C PHE A 162 -3.28 3.32 1.44
N TRP A 163 -2.74 3.77 0.33
CA TRP A 163 -3.43 4.66 -0.62
C TRP A 163 -3.58 3.96 -1.96
N GLY A 164 -4.65 4.29 -2.65
CA GLY A 164 -4.91 3.74 -3.97
C GLY A 164 -5.87 4.59 -4.78
N THR A 165 -5.98 4.25 -6.06
CA THR A 165 -6.98 4.77 -6.99
C THR A 165 -7.96 3.65 -7.30
N ILE A 166 -9.24 3.95 -7.35
CA ILE A 166 -10.29 3.03 -7.79
C ILE A 166 -10.78 3.52 -9.15
N ASN A 167 -10.31 2.87 -10.20
CA ASN A 167 -10.67 3.26 -11.57
C ASN A 167 -12.07 2.78 -11.98
N ALA A 168 -12.48 1.60 -11.49
CA ALA A 168 -13.78 1.03 -11.78
C ALA A 168 -14.23 0.08 -10.68
N VAL A 169 -15.54 0.01 -10.47
CA VAL A 169 -16.21 -1.02 -9.67
C VAL A 169 -17.00 -1.88 -10.65
N THR A 170 -16.44 -3.01 -11.06
CA THR A 170 -17.06 -3.89 -12.05
C THR A 170 -17.46 -5.22 -11.45
N ALA A 171 -18.45 -5.88 -12.03
CA ALA A 171 -18.86 -7.23 -11.62
C ALA A 171 -17.72 -8.27 -11.74
N ARG A 172 -16.70 -8.02 -12.55
CA ARG A 172 -15.53 -8.88 -12.75
C ARG A 172 -14.31 -8.47 -11.95
N GLY A 173 -14.41 -7.65 -10.92
CA GLY A 173 -13.27 -7.22 -10.12
C GLY A 173 -12.05 -6.77 -10.96
N ALA A 174 -11.64 -5.52 -10.90
CA ALA A 174 -10.37 -5.12 -11.50
C ALA A 174 -9.23 -5.83 -10.75
N GLU A 175 -8.54 -6.76 -11.39
CA GLU A 175 -7.36 -7.40 -10.83
C GLU A 175 -6.16 -6.46 -11.02
N PHE A 176 -5.74 -5.82 -9.93
CA PHE A 176 -4.42 -5.20 -9.85
C PHE A 176 -3.50 -6.18 -9.16
N GLU A 177 -2.75 -6.95 -9.93
CA GLU A 177 -1.66 -7.74 -9.37
C GLU A 177 -0.56 -6.80 -8.89
N VAL A 178 -0.42 -6.68 -7.59
CA VAL A 178 0.82 -6.17 -7.00
C VAL A 178 1.83 -7.31 -7.12
N PHE A 179 2.90 -7.06 -7.83
CA PHE A 179 3.97 -8.02 -8.08
C PHE A 179 4.33 -8.79 -6.81
N SER A 180 4.01 -10.08 -6.79
CA SER A 180 4.48 -11.01 -5.77
C SER A 180 5.96 -11.26 -6.01
N PHE A 181 6.81 -10.78 -5.12
CA PHE A 181 8.21 -11.21 -5.07
C PHE A 181 8.24 -12.67 -4.62
N LYS A 182 8.20 -13.61 -5.57
CA LYS A 182 8.63 -14.98 -5.30
C LYS A 182 10.13 -14.96 -5.06
N GLN A 183 10.52 -15.07 -3.82
CA GLN A 183 11.90 -15.32 -3.44
C GLN A 183 12.26 -16.73 -3.93
N LYS A 184 12.95 -16.83 -5.07
CA LYS A 184 13.50 -18.11 -5.52
C LYS A 184 14.48 -18.64 -4.49
N SER A 185 14.30 -19.88 -4.07
CA SER A 185 15.23 -20.58 -3.20
C SER A 185 16.62 -20.66 -3.84
N ARG A 186 17.67 -20.79 -3.03
CA ARG A 186 19.06 -20.85 -3.48
C ARG A 186 19.31 -21.94 -4.55
N ARG A 187 18.48 -23.01 -4.59
CA ARG A 187 18.56 -24.11 -5.55
C ARG A 187 18.04 -23.79 -6.96
N GLU A 188 17.18 -22.77 -7.10
CA GLU A 188 16.65 -22.38 -8.42
C GLU A 188 17.51 -21.35 -9.16
N ARG A 189 18.63 -20.92 -8.58
CA ARG A 189 19.51 -19.88 -9.16
C ARG A 189 20.64 -20.44 -10.03
N GLU A 190 20.78 -21.76 -10.13
CA GLU A 190 21.93 -22.40 -10.80
C GLU A 190 21.63 -22.89 -12.21
N GLY A 191 20.64 -22.41 -12.90
CA GLY A 191 20.39 -22.87 -14.26
C GLY A 191 19.45 -22.03 -15.08
N LYS A 192 19.99 -21.14 -15.89
CA LYS A 192 19.58 -20.58 -17.19
C LYS A 192 19.39 -19.06 -17.23
N PRO A 193 19.75 -18.41 -18.35
CA PRO A 193 19.70 -16.96 -18.50
C PRO A 193 18.26 -16.48 -18.62
N THR A 194 17.87 -15.54 -17.79
CA THR A 194 16.54 -14.99 -17.73
C THR A 194 16.46 -13.58 -18.26
N HIS A 195 15.40 -13.32 -18.99
CA HIS A 195 14.99 -12.06 -19.59
C HIS A 195 14.97 -10.88 -18.58
N ARG A 196 15.33 -9.73 -19.09
CA ARG A 196 15.27 -8.41 -18.42
C ARG A 196 13.88 -8.14 -17.82
N MET A 197 13.81 -7.93 -16.53
CA MET A 197 12.65 -7.30 -15.88
C MET A 197 12.94 -5.84 -15.59
N THR A 198 12.14 -4.97 -16.18
CA THR A 198 12.14 -3.54 -15.86
C THR A 198 11.05 -3.30 -14.82
N ALA A 199 11.42 -3.02 -13.57
CA ALA A 199 10.50 -2.61 -12.53
C ALA A 199 10.47 -1.07 -12.47
N LEU A 200 9.34 -0.47 -12.84
CA LEU A 200 9.07 0.94 -12.56
C LEU A 200 8.42 1.04 -11.17
N MET A 201 9.15 1.53 -10.20
CA MET A 201 8.59 1.99 -8.94
C MET A 201 8.35 3.50 -9.03
N SER A 202 7.09 3.92 -8.93
CA SER A 202 6.75 5.31 -8.67
C SER A 202 6.90 5.56 -7.17
N LEU A 203 7.95 6.27 -6.78
CA LEU A 203 8.10 6.82 -5.45
C LEU A 203 7.40 8.17 -5.44
N CYS A 204 6.22 8.25 -4.83
CA CYS A 204 5.62 9.55 -4.51
C CYS A 204 6.35 10.16 -3.31
N CYS A 205 6.87 11.37 -3.50
CA CYS A 205 7.31 12.28 -2.44
C CYS A 205 6.13 12.82 -1.65
#